data_46f973abac8768bba9ccee640f54044e
#
_entry.id   46f973abac8768bba9ccee640f54044e
#
_cell.length_a   1.000
_cell.length_b   1.000
_cell.length_c   1.000
_cell.angle_alpha   90.00
_cell.angle_beta   90.00
_cell.angle_gamma   90.00
#
_symmetry.space_group_name_H-M   'P 1'
#
loop_
_entity.id
_entity.type
_entity.pdbx_description
1 polymer ?
#
loop_
_entity_poly.entity_id
_entity_poly.type
_entity_poly.pdbx_seq_one_letter_code
_entity_poly.pdbx_strand_id
1 'polypeptide(L)'
;MANINENYLNLQGSYLFANIAKKVNEYQTAHPDADIIRLGIGDVTLPLAPAIIDAMSKAVQEMGKAETFRGYGPEQGYDFLRQAIIDGDYKPLGVDIAIDEVFVSDGAKSDVGNIQELFSEDNIIAITDPVYPVYLDSNVMGGRTGEAVEGIFQKVVYLPTYAENNFSPEFPSERVDIVYLCSPNNPTGTVLSRARLAEWIKWCKDNDAILMFDS
;
A
#
# COMPACT_ATOMS: atom_id res chain seq x y z
N MET A 1 -14.09 29.16 -13.43
CA MET A 1 -14.22 27.73 -13.77
C MET A 1 -13.08 27.03 -13.05
N ALA A 2 -13.34 25.92 -12.35
CA ALA A 2 -12.25 25.18 -11.70
C ALA A 2 -11.37 24.52 -12.76
N ASN A 3 -10.06 24.53 -12.53
CA ASN A 3 -9.11 23.79 -13.35
C ASN A 3 -8.94 22.39 -12.78
N ILE A 4 -8.72 21.41 -13.64
CA ILE A 4 -8.39 20.04 -13.22
C ILE A 4 -6.92 19.96 -12.81
N ASN A 5 -6.58 18.98 -11.99
CA ASN A 5 -5.19 18.61 -11.75
C ASN A 5 -4.66 17.87 -12.99
N GLU A 6 -3.81 18.54 -13.77
CA GLU A 6 -3.30 18.01 -15.05
C GLU A 6 -2.37 16.78 -14.85
N ASN A 7 -1.84 16.56 -13.65
CA ASN A 7 -1.05 15.38 -13.34
C ASN A 7 -1.82 14.07 -13.60
N TYR A 8 -3.15 14.09 -13.46
CA TYR A 8 -4.00 12.93 -13.78
C TYR A 8 -3.94 12.52 -15.25
N LEU A 9 -3.56 13.42 -16.15
CA LEU A 9 -3.37 13.11 -17.58
C LEU A 9 -2.12 12.25 -17.82
N ASN A 10 -1.20 12.22 -16.88
CA ASN A 10 0.02 11.41 -16.92
C ASN A 10 -0.21 9.96 -16.46
N LEU A 11 -1.35 9.66 -15.83
CA LEU A 11 -1.70 8.29 -15.48
C LEU A 11 -1.84 7.45 -16.74
N GLN A 12 -1.26 6.25 -16.70
CA GLN A 12 -1.45 5.31 -17.80
C GLN A 12 -2.93 4.94 -17.93
N GLY A 13 -3.50 5.10 -19.13
CA GLY A 13 -4.94 5.04 -19.39
C GLY A 13 -5.63 3.70 -19.20
N SER A 14 -4.99 2.74 -18.55
CA SER A 14 -5.58 1.45 -18.23
C SER A 14 -5.06 0.88 -16.92
N TYR A 15 -5.92 0.82 -15.93
CA TYR A 15 -5.62 0.08 -14.71
C TYR A 15 -5.45 -1.41 -15.03
N LEU A 16 -4.31 -1.99 -14.68
CA LEU A 16 -3.90 -3.36 -15.04
C LEU A 16 -5.01 -4.39 -14.81
N PHE A 17 -5.68 -4.33 -13.66
CA PHE A 17 -6.72 -5.29 -13.29
C PHE A 17 -7.98 -5.18 -14.14
N ALA A 18 -8.36 -3.98 -14.59
CA ALA A 18 -9.48 -3.78 -15.50
C ALA A 18 -9.19 -4.40 -16.88
N ASN A 19 -7.97 -4.26 -17.37
CA ASN A 19 -7.54 -4.88 -18.62
C ASN A 19 -7.53 -6.40 -18.55
N ILE A 20 -7.01 -6.96 -17.44
CA ILE A 20 -7.01 -8.40 -17.22
C ILE A 20 -8.43 -8.93 -17.18
N ALA A 21 -9.34 -8.29 -16.44
CA ALA A 21 -10.74 -8.68 -16.36
C ALA A 21 -11.41 -8.65 -17.74
N LYS A 22 -11.15 -7.60 -18.54
CA LYS A 22 -11.65 -7.50 -19.92
C LYS A 22 -11.13 -8.65 -20.79
N LYS A 23 -9.85 -8.94 -20.80
CA LYS A 23 -9.24 -10.03 -21.57
C LYS A 23 -9.80 -11.39 -21.16
N VAL A 24 -9.99 -11.63 -19.86
CA VAL A 24 -10.59 -12.87 -19.35
C VAL A 24 -12.03 -13.02 -19.86
N ASN A 25 -12.85 -11.96 -19.81
CA ASN A 25 -14.22 -11.99 -20.30
C ASN A 25 -14.29 -12.20 -21.82
N GLU A 26 -13.41 -11.56 -22.59
CA GLU A 26 -13.30 -11.76 -24.03
C GLU A 26 -12.92 -13.22 -24.37
N TYR A 27 -11.95 -13.79 -23.66
CA TYR A 27 -11.54 -15.17 -23.84
C TYR A 27 -12.66 -16.17 -23.46
N GLN A 28 -13.32 -15.97 -22.31
CA GLN A 28 -14.43 -16.83 -21.89
C GLN A 28 -15.61 -16.78 -22.85
N THR A 29 -15.87 -15.60 -23.45
CA THR A 29 -16.93 -15.44 -24.46
C THR A 29 -16.60 -16.21 -25.74
N ALA A 30 -15.32 -16.17 -26.16
CA ALA A 30 -14.86 -16.88 -27.34
C ALA A 30 -14.71 -18.40 -27.11
N HIS A 31 -14.54 -18.82 -25.86
CA HIS A 31 -14.32 -20.21 -25.47
C HIS A 31 -15.21 -20.57 -24.25
N PRO A 32 -16.53 -20.75 -24.44
CA PRO A 32 -17.49 -20.94 -23.33
C PRO A 32 -17.18 -22.13 -22.42
N ASP A 33 -16.60 -23.18 -22.99
CA ASP A 33 -16.27 -24.44 -22.28
C ASP A 33 -14.87 -24.42 -21.65
N ALA A 34 -14.13 -23.31 -21.74
CA ALA A 34 -12.79 -23.24 -21.16
C ALA A 34 -12.84 -23.11 -19.63
N ASP A 35 -12.10 -23.97 -18.95
CA ASP A 35 -11.84 -23.85 -17.52
C ASP A 35 -10.66 -22.89 -17.29
N ILE A 36 -10.96 -21.66 -16.86
CA ILE A 36 -9.96 -20.61 -16.69
C ILE A 36 -9.42 -20.61 -15.28
N ILE A 37 -8.14 -20.95 -15.12
CA ILE A 37 -7.40 -20.79 -13.86
C ILE A 37 -6.96 -19.34 -13.72
N ARG A 38 -7.49 -18.63 -12.72
CA ARG A 38 -7.21 -17.20 -12.48
C ARG A 38 -6.07 -17.06 -11.48
N LEU A 39 -4.91 -16.61 -11.94
CA LEU A 39 -3.71 -16.36 -11.13
C LEU A 39 -3.32 -14.88 -11.06
N GLY A 40 -4.22 -13.98 -11.50
CA GLY A 40 -3.89 -12.57 -11.69
C GLY A 40 -4.07 -11.69 -10.46
N ILE A 41 -4.87 -12.11 -9.48
CA ILE A 41 -5.11 -11.34 -8.25
C ILE A 41 -5.05 -12.31 -7.08
N GLY A 42 -4.21 -11.97 -6.08
CA GLY A 42 -4.27 -12.60 -4.76
C GLY A 42 -5.53 -12.12 -4.04
N ASP A 43 -6.38 -13.06 -3.64
CA ASP A 43 -7.61 -12.76 -2.90
C ASP A 43 -7.75 -13.71 -1.72
N VAL A 44 -8.55 -13.30 -0.73
CA VAL A 44 -8.90 -14.16 0.39
C VAL A 44 -9.78 -15.32 -0.11
N THR A 45 -9.41 -16.53 0.22
CA THR A 45 -10.09 -17.76 -0.23
C THR A 45 -10.89 -18.44 0.86
N LEU A 46 -10.74 -18.00 2.11
CA LEU A 46 -11.43 -18.58 3.25
C LEU A 46 -12.44 -17.61 3.84
N PRO A 47 -13.59 -18.08 4.34
CA PRO A 47 -14.54 -17.25 5.05
C PRO A 47 -13.96 -16.70 6.34
N LEU A 48 -14.57 -15.64 6.86
CA LEU A 48 -14.21 -15.08 8.16
C LEU A 48 -14.30 -16.13 9.28
N ALA A 49 -13.37 -16.08 10.21
CA ALA A 49 -13.42 -16.94 11.40
C ALA A 49 -14.68 -16.62 12.24
N PRO A 50 -15.28 -17.64 12.90
CA PRO A 50 -16.49 -17.43 13.72
C PRO A 50 -16.35 -16.34 14.77
N ALA A 51 -15.18 -16.22 15.42
CA ALA A 51 -14.93 -15.18 16.41
C ALA A 51 -15.04 -13.74 15.83
N ILE A 52 -14.64 -13.56 14.56
CA ILE A 52 -14.75 -12.27 13.87
C ILE A 52 -16.22 -11.96 13.58
N ILE A 53 -16.97 -12.97 13.08
CA ILE A 53 -18.41 -12.83 12.79
C ILE A 53 -19.17 -12.47 14.06
N ASP A 54 -18.87 -13.13 15.18
CA ASP A 54 -19.50 -12.87 16.48
C ASP A 54 -19.19 -11.45 16.97
N ALA A 55 -17.93 -10.98 16.86
CA ALA A 55 -17.52 -9.65 17.26
C ALA A 55 -18.22 -8.56 16.41
N MET A 56 -18.28 -8.74 15.11
CA MET A 56 -18.98 -7.83 14.19
C MET A 56 -20.49 -7.79 14.49
N SER A 57 -21.10 -8.96 14.72
CA SER A 57 -22.52 -9.04 15.07
C SER A 57 -22.85 -8.32 16.38
N LYS A 58 -21.99 -8.46 17.40
CA LYS A 58 -22.13 -7.72 18.67
C LYS A 58 -21.99 -6.21 18.46
N ALA A 59 -21.00 -5.76 17.68
CA ALA A 59 -20.81 -4.35 17.37
C ALA A 59 -22.04 -3.75 16.66
N VAL A 60 -22.63 -4.46 15.72
CA VAL A 60 -23.88 -4.03 15.05
C VAL A 60 -25.04 -3.92 16.07
N GLN A 61 -25.18 -4.90 16.99
CA GLN A 61 -26.20 -4.85 18.02
C GLN A 61 -26.02 -3.69 19.01
N GLU A 62 -24.78 -3.32 19.32
CA GLU A 62 -24.46 -2.13 20.14
C GLU A 62 -24.97 -0.85 19.48
N MET A 63 -24.88 -0.73 18.16
CA MET A 63 -25.36 0.43 17.41
C MET A 63 -26.89 0.60 17.44
N GLY A 64 -27.63 -0.47 17.79
CA GLY A 64 -29.09 -0.45 17.92
C GLY A 64 -29.60 0.02 19.28
N LYS A 65 -28.75 0.36 20.23
CA LYS A 65 -29.11 0.77 21.60
C LYS A 65 -28.59 2.17 21.90
N ALA A 66 -29.44 3.02 22.48
CA ALA A 66 -29.07 4.41 22.79
C ALA A 66 -27.82 4.50 23.68
N GLU A 67 -27.67 3.57 24.64
CA GLU A 67 -26.60 3.57 25.62
C GLU A 67 -25.23 3.18 25.03
N THR A 68 -25.23 2.45 23.94
CA THR A 68 -23.99 1.93 23.30
C THR A 68 -23.81 2.44 21.89
N PHE A 69 -24.76 3.22 21.37
CA PHE A 69 -24.63 3.87 20.06
C PHE A 69 -23.41 4.78 20.02
N ARG A 70 -22.68 4.69 18.94
CA ARG A 70 -21.49 5.50 18.70
C ARG A 70 -21.70 6.33 17.43
N GLY A 71 -21.62 7.65 17.58
CA GLY A 71 -21.62 8.58 16.47
C GLY A 71 -20.25 8.67 15.78
N TYR A 72 -19.81 9.88 15.44
CA TYR A 72 -18.46 10.10 14.96
C TYR A 72 -17.43 9.65 16.00
N GLY A 73 -16.51 8.78 15.57
CA GLY A 73 -15.37 8.37 16.39
C GLY A 73 -14.25 9.41 16.38
N PRO A 74 -13.20 9.20 17.21
CA PRO A 74 -11.97 9.98 17.12
C PRO A 74 -11.33 9.80 15.74
N GLU A 75 -10.73 10.86 15.19
CA GLU A 75 -10.13 10.85 13.85
C GLU A 75 -9.01 9.81 13.69
N GLN A 76 -8.25 9.55 14.76
CA GLN A 76 -7.17 8.55 14.76
C GLN A 76 -7.66 7.12 15.04
N GLY A 77 -8.94 6.92 15.31
CA GLY A 77 -9.53 5.66 15.76
C GLY A 77 -9.77 5.60 17.26
N TYR A 78 -10.63 4.68 17.70
CA TYR A 78 -10.95 4.51 19.10
C TYR A 78 -9.75 4.04 19.92
N ASP A 79 -9.55 4.60 21.09
CA ASP A 79 -8.43 4.28 21.98
C ASP A 79 -8.36 2.80 22.35
N PHE A 80 -9.51 2.15 22.55
CA PHE A 80 -9.53 0.72 22.86
C PHE A 80 -8.95 -0.14 21.73
N LEU A 81 -9.15 0.25 20.46
CA LEU A 81 -8.61 -0.46 19.30
C LEU A 81 -7.12 -0.16 19.14
N ARG A 82 -6.74 1.11 19.23
CA ARG A 82 -5.33 1.56 19.16
C ARG A 82 -4.51 0.90 20.26
N GLN A 83 -5.05 0.84 21.49
CA GLN A 83 -4.38 0.15 22.60
C GLN A 83 -4.30 -1.37 22.39
N ALA A 84 -5.35 -1.99 21.82
CA ALA A 84 -5.33 -3.42 21.52
C ALA A 84 -4.26 -3.77 20.45
N ILE A 85 -4.08 -2.89 19.45
CA ILE A 85 -3.00 -3.04 18.46
C ILE A 85 -1.63 -2.96 19.15
N ILE A 86 -1.41 -1.96 20.02
CA ILE A 86 -0.15 -1.82 20.76
C ILE A 86 0.12 -3.06 21.62
N ASP A 87 -0.88 -3.50 22.38
CA ASP A 87 -0.75 -4.61 23.31
C ASP A 87 -0.58 -5.97 22.61
N GLY A 88 -1.21 -6.16 21.42
CA GLY A 88 -1.19 -7.40 20.66
C GLY A 88 -0.02 -7.54 19.70
N ASP A 89 0.34 -6.45 19.01
CA ASP A 89 1.28 -6.51 17.90
C ASP A 89 2.68 -5.98 18.25
N TYR A 90 2.78 -4.97 19.13
CA TYR A 90 4.06 -4.30 19.43
C TYR A 90 4.69 -4.76 20.74
N LYS A 91 3.96 -4.73 21.85
CA LYS A 91 4.48 -5.11 23.18
C LYS A 91 5.07 -6.53 23.24
N PRO A 92 4.45 -7.55 22.63
CA PRO A 92 5.01 -8.90 22.65
C PRO A 92 6.37 -9.00 21.95
N LEU A 93 6.66 -8.06 21.06
CA LEU A 93 7.93 -7.96 20.34
C LEU A 93 8.95 -7.05 21.05
N GLY A 94 8.60 -6.48 22.21
CA GLY A 94 9.43 -5.55 22.97
C GLY A 94 9.54 -4.17 22.32
N VAL A 95 8.59 -3.82 21.44
CA VAL A 95 8.53 -2.51 20.80
C VAL A 95 7.64 -1.59 21.65
N ASP A 96 8.21 -0.48 22.09
CA ASP A 96 7.51 0.58 22.80
C ASP A 96 7.03 1.64 21.78
N ILE A 97 5.71 1.79 21.68
CA ILE A 97 5.06 2.74 20.77
C ILE A 97 3.95 3.46 21.54
N ALA A 98 3.86 4.76 21.38
CA ALA A 98 2.83 5.57 22.02
C ALA A 98 1.50 5.47 21.26
N ILE A 99 0.40 5.72 21.98
CA ILE A 99 -0.94 5.61 21.39
C ILE A 99 -1.18 6.63 20.27
N ASP A 100 -0.53 7.79 20.33
CA ASP A 100 -0.59 8.84 19.31
C ASP A 100 0.25 8.55 18.06
N GLU A 101 1.02 7.44 18.06
CA GLU A 101 1.71 6.92 16.89
C GLU A 101 0.87 5.88 16.12
N VAL A 102 -0.33 5.54 16.60
CA VAL A 102 -1.23 4.56 15.97
C VAL A 102 -2.45 5.26 15.39
N PHE A 103 -2.66 5.10 14.09
CA PHE A 103 -3.80 5.62 13.34
C PHE A 103 -4.55 4.46 12.70
N VAL A 104 -5.88 4.48 12.79
CA VAL A 104 -6.76 3.46 12.20
C VAL A 104 -7.44 4.05 10.98
N SER A 105 -7.28 3.39 9.85
CA SER A 105 -7.89 3.77 8.57
C SER A 105 -8.72 2.62 7.98
N ASP A 106 -9.24 2.81 6.79
CA ASP A 106 -9.94 1.77 6.02
C ASP A 106 -9.00 0.92 5.14
N GLY A 107 -7.69 1.09 5.30
CA GLY A 107 -6.67 0.26 4.68
C GLY A 107 -5.48 1.03 4.13
N ALA A 108 -4.36 0.33 3.93
CA ALA A 108 -3.07 0.88 3.50
C ALA A 108 -3.15 1.72 2.21
N LYS A 109 -4.06 1.37 1.28
CA LYS A 109 -4.23 2.15 0.04
C LYS A 109 -4.68 3.59 0.32
N SER A 110 -5.61 3.78 1.24
CA SER A 110 -6.07 5.11 1.66
C SER A 110 -4.97 5.86 2.40
N ASP A 111 -4.21 5.17 3.25
CA ASP A 111 -3.08 5.77 3.96
C ASP A 111 -2.00 6.24 2.99
N VAL A 112 -1.61 5.41 2.02
CA VAL A 112 -0.64 5.77 0.98
C VAL A 112 -1.11 6.97 0.15
N GLY A 113 -2.40 7.04 -0.16
CA GLY A 113 -2.98 8.17 -0.89
C GLY A 113 -2.98 9.46 -0.08
N ASN A 114 -3.43 9.39 1.18
CA ASN A 114 -3.62 10.57 2.02
C ASN A 114 -2.31 11.13 2.56
N ILE A 115 -1.34 10.28 2.93
CA ILE A 115 -0.06 10.72 3.47
C ILE A 115 0.75 11.58 2.49
N GLN A 116 0.43 11.49 1.20
CA GLN A 116 1.04 12.31 0.14
C GLN A 116 0.91 13.82 0.41
N GLU A 117 -0.18 14.23 1.06
CA GLU A 117 -0.45 15.64 1.39
C GLU A 117 0.59 16.25 2.35
N LEU A 118 1.31 15.40 3.10
CA LEU A 118 2.37 15.84 4.02
C LEU A 118 3.67 16.20 3.33
N PHE A 119 3.85 15.83 2.07
CA PHE A 119 5.13 15.92 1.38
C PHE A 119 5.08 16.86 0.17
N SER A 120 6.16 17.65 -0.01
CA SER A 120 6.34 18.51 -1.16
C SER A 120 6.40 17.72 -2.48
N GLU A 121 5.97 18.36 -3.57
CA GLU A 121 6.10 17.84 -4.94
C GLU A 121 7.55 17.68 -5.40
N ASP A 122 8.50 18.35 -4.73
CA ASP A 122 9.92 18.30 -5.06
C ASP A 122 10.63 17.07 -4.52
N ASN A 123 9.95 16.26 -3.68
CA ASN A 123 10.52 15.04 -3.14
C ASN A 123 10.72 13.99 -4.24
N ILE A 124 11.89 13.36 -4.23
CA ILE A 124 12.24 12.25 -5.12
C ILE A 124 11.85 10.95 -4.46
N ILE A 125 11.06 10.14 -5.17
CA ILE A 125 10.61 8.84 -4.68
C ILE A 125 11.42 7.70 -5.26
N ALA A 126 11.63 6.64 -4.48
CA ALA A 126 12.12 5.36 -4.95
C ALA A 126 11.05 4.28 -4.74
N ILE A 127 10.85 3.46 -5.75
CA ILE A 127 9.91 2.33 -5.75
C ILE A 127 10.60 1.09 -6.30
N THR A 128 10.20 -0.09 -5.83
CA THR A 128 10.65 -1.34 -6.47
C THR A 128 10.04 -1.49 -7.86
N ASP A 129 10.72 -2.23 -8.73
CA ASP A 129 10.20 -2.60 -10.05
C ASP A 129 10.35 -4.12 -10.23
N PRO A 130 9.24 -4.88 -10.31
CA PRO A 130 7.85 -4.43 -10.30
C PRO A 130 7.35 -3.96 -8.93
N VAL A 131 6.28 -3.15 -8.93
CA VAL A 131 5.70 -2.52 -7.74
C VAL A 131 4.18 -2.62 -7.75
N TYR A 132 3.58 -2.49 -6.57
CA TYR A 132 2.14 -2.25 -6.47
C TYR A 132 1.81 -0.87 -7.08
N PRO A 133 0.94 -0.80 -8.11
CA PRO A 133 0.77 0.42 -8.91
C PRO A 133 0.39 1.65 -8.09
N VAL A 134 -0.27 1.46 -6.95
CA VAL A 134 -0.76 2.58 -6.12
C VAL A 134 0.37 3.47 -5.61
N TYR A 135 1.57 2.93 -5.32
CA TYR A 135 2.68 3.78 -4.88
C TYR A 135 3.14 4.73 -5.99
N LEU A 136 3.16 4.26 -7.23
CA LEU A 136 3.47 5.09 -8.38
C LEU A 136 2.34 6.06 -8.70
N ASP A 137 1.11 5.54 -8.85
CA ASP A 137 -0.05 6.31 -9.29
C ASP A 137 -0.37 7.48 -8.33
N SER A 138 -0.27 7.25 -7.00
CA SER A 138 -0.48 8.32 -6.02
C SER A 138 0.55 9.44 -6.14
N ASN A 139 1.80 9.11 -6.45
CA ASN A 139 2.86 10.09 -6.69
C ASN A 139 2.72 10.79 -8.05
N VAL A 140 2.18 10.12 -9.08
CA VAL A 140 1.81 10.75 -10.36
C VAL A 140 0.73 11.80 -10.10
N MET A 141 -0.34 11.44 -9.41
CA MET A 141 -1.43 12.36 -9.05
C MET A 141 -0.94 13.55 -8.22
N GLY A 142 0.05 13.30 -7.33
CA GLY A 142 0.71 14.32 -6.51
C GLY A 142 1.78 15.15 -7.23
N GLY A 143 2.05 14.90 -8.52
CA GLY A 143 2.99 15.71 -9.32
C GLY A 143 4.48 15.42 -9.10
N ARG A 144 4.84 14.37 -8.35
CA ARG A 144 6.26 14.07 -7.97
C ARG A 144 7.04 13.33 -9.04
N THR A 145 6.39 12.76 -10.05
CA THR A 145 7.02 11.82 -10.97
C THR A 145 7.63 12.46 -12.22
N GLY A 146 7.27 13.69 -12.51
CA GLY A 146 7.61 14.32 -13.79
C GLY A 146 6.87 13.67 -14.97
N GLU A 147 7.34 13.97 -16.19
CA GLU A 147 6.79 13.41 -17.41
C GLU A 147 7.20 11.95 -17.59
N ALA A 148 6.34 11.15 -18.24
CA ALA A 148 6.66 9.79 -18.63
C ALA A 148 7.26 9.79 -20.06
N VAL A 149 8.44 9.19 -20.22
CA VAL A 149 9.07 8.93 -21.52
C VAL A 149 9.09 7.42 -21.73
N GLU A 150 8.44 6.95 -22.78
CA GLU A 150 8.30 5.50 -23.07
C GLU A 150 7.71 4.70 -21.88
N GLY A 151 6.84 5.32 -21.10
CA GLY A 151 6.21 4.71 -19.93
C GLY A 151 7.02 4.77 -18.63
N ILE A 152 8.21 5.40 -18.64
CA ILE A 152 9.08 5.56 -17.49
C ILE A 152 9.05 7.01 -17.03
N PHE A 153 8.68 7.24 -15.77
CA PHE A 153 8.64 8.58 -15.19
C PHE A 153 10.04 9.06 -14.82
N GLN A 154 10.39 10.28 -15.24
CA GLN A 154 11.76 10.78 -15.23
C GLN A 154 12.26 11.23 -13.85
N LYS A 155 11.37 11.49 -12.89
CA LYS A 155 11.72 11.86 -11.53
C LYS A 155 11.51 10.72 -10.51
N VAL A 156 11.35 9.49 -10.98
CA VAL A 156 11.19 8.31 -10.12
C VAL A 156 12.45 7.47 -10.18
N VAL A 157 12.97 7.10 -9.03
CA VAL A 157 14.07 6.14 -8.91
C VAL A 157 13.49 4.74 -8.84
N TYR A 158 13.68 3.98 -9.89
CA TYR A 158 13.25 2.58 -9.95
C TYR A 158 14.32 1.68 -9.37
N LEU A 159 13.92 0.78 -8.48
CA LEU A 159 14.77 -0.20 -7.82
C LEU A 159 14.45 -1.59 -8.39
N PRO A 160 15.20 -2.05 -9.40
CA PRO A 160 14.89 -3.30 -10.10
C PRO A 160 14.94 -4.50 -9.16
N THR A 161 13.91 -5.37 -9.24
CA THR A 161 13.84 -6.63 -8.50
C THR A 161 13.55 -7.78 -9.46
N TYR A 162 14.49 -8.71 -9.55
CA TYR A 162 14.43 -9.85 -10.47
C TYR A 162 15.11 -11.08 -9.84
N ALA A 163 15.01 -12.22 -10.48
CA ALA A 163 15.49 -13.48 -9.93
C ALA A 163 17.00 -13.48 -9.60
N GLU A 164 17.81 -12.83 -10.45
CA GLU A 164 19.26 -12.78 -10.30
C GLU A 164 19.73 -11.98 -9.08
N ASN A 165 18.94 -11.00 -8.63
CA ASN A 165 19.21 -10.28 -7.38
C ASN A 165 18.34 -10.77 -6.21
N ASN A 166 17.75 -11.97 -6.33
CA ASN A 166 16.84 -12.56 -5.34
C ASN A 166 15.67 -11.65 -4.97
N PHE A 167 15.19 -10.84 -5.91
CA PHE A 167 14.15 -9.84 -5.71
C PHE A 167 14.45 -8.87 -4.56
N SER A 168 15.72 -8.66 -4.25
CA SER A 168 16.18 -7.73 -3.22
C SER A 168 16.68 -6.46 -3.88
N PRO A 169 16.00 -5.30 -3.70
CA PRO A 169 16.41 -4.07 -4.36
C PRO A 169 17.75 -3.58 -3.81
N GLU A 170 18.59 -3.04 -4.70
CA GLU A 170 19.82 -2.36 -4.33
C GLU A 170 19.52 -0.94 -3.81
N PHE A 171 20.45 -0.40 -3.02
CA PHE A 171 20.32 0.98 -2.55
C PHE A 171 20.51 1.97 -3.71
N PRO A 172 19.70 3.04 -3.76
CA PRO A 172 19.90 4.09 -4.76
C PRO A 172 21.27 4.74 -4.61
N SER A 173 21.90 5.08 -5.75
CA SER A 173 23.13 5.85 -5.79
C SER A 173 22.90 7.37 -5.84
N GLU A 174 21.66 7.77 -6.06
CA GLU A 174 21.22 9.15 -6.17
C GLU A 174 20.35 9.54 -4.97
N ARG A 175 20.07 10.84 -4.82
CA ARG A 175 19.20 11.35 -3.77
C ARG A 175 17.81 10.75 -3.91
N VAL A 176 17.28 10.26 -2.79
CA VAL A 176 15.90 9.83 -2.63
C VAL A 176 15.39 10.37 -1.31
N ASP A 177 14.19 10.92 -1.31
CA ASP A 177 13.56 11.49 -0.12
C ASP A 177 12.51 10.54 0.49
N ILE A 178 11.86 9.72 -0.34
CA ILE A 178 10.84 8.76 0.10
C ILE A 178 11.06 7.41 -0.59
N VAL A 179 11.21 6.36 0.19
CA VAL A 179 11.37 4.98 -0.29
C VAL A 179 10.11 4.19 0.02
N TYR A 180 9.54 3.52 -0.98
CA TYR A 180 8.43 2.59 -0.79
C TYR A 180 8.94 1.16 -0.85
N LEU A 181 8.74 0.41 0.22
CA LEU A 181 9.00 -1.03 0.29
C LEU A 181 7.75 -1.77 0.75
N CYS A 182 7.48 -2.89 0.13
CA CYS A 182 6.39 -3.79 0.51
C CYS A 182 6.96 -5.18 0.82
N SER A 183 6.57 -5.79 1.95
CA SER A 183 7.04 -7.13 2.31
C SER A 183 6.01 -7.87 3.17
N PRO A 184 5.35 -8.94 2.64
CA PRO A 184 5.55 -9.55 1.30
C PRO A 184 5.27 -8.59 0.15
N ASN A 185 6.14 -8.57 -0.87
CA ASN A 185 6.00 -7.62 -1.97
C ASN A 185 4.83 -7.96 -2.89
N ASN A 186 4.06 -6.97 -3.25
CA ASN A 186 3.08 -7.04 -4.33
C ASN A 186 3.70 -6.41 -5.61
N PRO A 187 3.89 -7.16 -6.74
CA PRO A 187 3.22 -8.41 -7.07
C PRO A 187 4.08 -9.69 -6.91
N THR A 188 5.35 -9.61 -6.49
CA THR A 188 6.28 -10.74 -6.56
C THR A 188 6.07 -11.80 -5.47
N GLY A 189 5.42 -11.46 -4.36
CA GLY A 189 5.25 -12.32 -3.20
C GLY A 189 6.53 -12.57 -2.39
N THR A 190 7.62 -11.90 -2.74
CA THR A 190 8.91 -12.06 -2.08
C THR A 190 8.97 -11.30 -0.76
N VAL A 191 9.77 -11.80 0.17
CA VAL A 191 9.90 -11.25 1.54
C VAL A 191 11.31 -10.74 1.75
N LEU A 192 11.46 -9.52 2.25
CA LEU A 192 12.74 -9.00 2.70
C LEU A 192 13.15 -9.69 4.01
N SER A 193 14.41 -10.11 4.08
CA SER A 193 14.96 -10.60 5.36
C SER A 193 15.03 -9.48 6.39
N ARG A 194 14.97 -9.85 7.67
CA ARG A 194 15.16 -8.88 8.78
C ARG A 194 16.47 -8.10 8.66
N ALA A 195 17.55 -8.77 8.24
CA ALA A 195 18.85 -8.14 8.04
C ALA A 195 18.75 -7.08 6.92
N ARG A 196 18.17 -7.44 5.77
CA ARG A 196 18.02 -6.51 4.64
C ARG A 196 17.12 -5.32 4.97
N LEU A 197 16.04 -5.54 5.72
CA LEU A 197 15.18 -4.45 6.18
C LEU A 197 15.94 -3.52 7.17
N ALA A 198 16.74 -4.08 8.06
CA ALA A 198 17.58 -3.27 8.97
C ALA A 198 18.60 -2.41 8.21
N GLU A 199 19.19 -2.95 7.12
CA GLU A 199 20.08 -2.18 6.22
C GLU A 199 19.32 -1.04 5.54
N TRP A 200 18.07 -1.27 5.07
CA TRP A 200 17.23 -0.22 4.49
C TRP A 200 16.88 0.87 5.50
N ILE A 201 16.51 0.49 6.72
CA ILE A 201 16.24 1.46 7.80
C ILE A 201 17.50 2.31 8.08
N LYS A 202 18.68 1.66 8.14
CA LYS A 202 19.93 2.38 8.31
C LYS A 202 20.21 3.32 7.13
N TRP A 203 20.05 2.84 5.89
CA TRP A 203 20.26 3.65 4.70
C TRP A 203 19.35 4.88 4.69
N CYS A 204 18.06 4.72 4.99
CA CYS A 204 17.12 5.84 5.07
C CYS A 204 17.55 6.87 6.12
N LYS A 205 17.98 6.41 7.31
CA LYS A 205 18.48 7.30 8.37
C LYS A 205 19.75 8.06 7.96
N ASP A 206 20.67 7.39 7.30
CA ASP A 206 21.95 7.98 6.87
C ASP A 206 21.75 9.01 5.73
N ASN A 207 20.63 8.93 4.99
CA ASN A 207 20.33 9.78 3.84
C ASN A 207 19.13 10.74 4.06
N ASP A 208 18.66 10.88 5.31
CA ASP A 208 17.50 11.69 5.68
C ASP A 208 16.24 11.35 4.85
N ALA A 209 16.09 10.09 4.45
CA ALA A 209 14.96 9.60 3.67
C ALA A 209 13.88 8.96 4.56
N ILE A 210 12.64 9.08 4.13
CA ILE A 210 11.50 8.44 4.78
C ILE A 210 11.29 7.05 4.17
N LEU A 211 11.10 6.04 5.03
CA LEU A 211 10.72 4.70 4.61
C LEU A 211 9.22 4.48 4.80
N MET A 212 8.50 4.34 3.70
CA MET A 212 7.12 3.85 3.65
C MET A 212 7.17 2.33 3.53
N PHE A 213 6.85 1.66 4.63
CA PHE A 213 6.90 0.20 4.70
C PHE A 213 5.49 -0.36 4.81
N ASP A 214 5.06 -1.10 3.78
CA ASP A 214 3.76 -1.77 3.69
C ASP A 214 3.95 -3.27 3.96
N SER A 215 3.22 -3.82 4.96
CA SER A 215 3.39 -5.21 5.42
C SER A 215 2.06 -5.88 5.78
#